data_749fbc062e277c73a36674750d9f01e0
#
_entry.id   749fbc062e277c73a36674750d9f01e0
#
_cell.length_a   1.000
_cell.length_b   1.000
_cell.length_c   1.000
_cell.angle_alpha   90.00
_cell.angle_beta   90.00
_cell.angle_gamma   90.00
#
_symmetry.space_group_name_H-M   'P 1'
#
loop_
_entity.id
_entity.type
_entity.pdbx_description
1 polymer ?
#
loop_
_entity_poly.entity_id
_entity_poly.type
_entity_poly.pdbx_seq_one_letter_code
_entity_poly.pdbx_strand_id
1 'polypeptide(L)'
;MTKETDDLVSAYLHLTKEVLPALARKGRRNWPVSEDHCFQRIILDHICGSVWYEYLDRPAYKSLTKDQAQRAVKLCEDIANGHKDLQKLNQQSLIWRGKHR
;
A
#
# COMPACT_ATOMS: atom_id res chain seq x y z
N MET A 1 0.24 -21.30 -1.12
CA MET A 1 0.89 -20.27 -0.29
C MET A 1 1.19 -20.83 1.09
N THR A 2 2.23 -20.35 1.73
CA THR A 2 2.58 -20.77 3.08
C THR A 2 1.76 -19.98 4.10
N LYS A 3 1.67 -20.52 5.32
CA LYS A 3 1.02 -19.80 6.40
C LYS A 3 1.67 -18.44 6.66
N GLU A 4 3.00 -18.36 6.55
CA GLU A 4 3.71 -17.11 6.74
C GLU A 4 3.28 -16.05 5.72
N THR A 5 3.14 -16.43 4.46
CA THR A 5 2.66 -15.53 3.42
C THR A 5 1.22 -15.11 3.69
N ASP A 6 0.37 -16.04 4.09
CA ASP A 6 -1.03 -15.75 4.40
C ASP A 6 -1.15 -14.78 5.57
N ASP A 7 -0.32 -14.96 6.61
CA ASP A 7 -0.29 -14.05 7.76
C ASP A 7 0.14 -12.64 7.35
N LEU A 8 1.15 -12.54 6.49
CA LEU A 8 1.63 -11.25 5.98
C LEU A 8 0.57 -10.57 5.12
N VAL A 9 -0.11 -11.32 4.26
CA VAL A 9 -1.18 -10.77 3.44
C VAL A 9 -2.33 -10.30 4.32
N SER A 10 -2.69 -11.06 5.35
CA SER A 10 -3.73 -10.64 6.30
C SER A 10 -3.34 -9.34 7.01
N ALA A 11 -2.08 -9.21 7.41
CA ALA A 11 -1.59 -7.99 8.04
C ALA A 11 -1.66 -6.80 7.06
N TYR A 12 -1.25 -7.01 5.82
CA TYR A 12 -1.34 -5.98 4.78
C TYR A 12 -2.78 -5.52 4.58
N LEU A 13 -3.72 -6.48 4.48
CA LEU A 13 -5.13 -6.14 4.30
C LEU A 13 -5.68 -5.37 5.51
N HIS A 14 -5.33 -5.79 6.71
CA HIS A 14 -5.75 -5.09 7.93
C HIS A 14 -5.20 -3.66 7.96
N LEU A 15 -3.92 -3.49 7.64
CA LEU A 15 -3.29 -2.17 7.64
C LEU A 15 -3.94 -1.24 6.61
N THR A 16 -4.20 -1.73 5.40
CA THR A 16 -4.75 -0.89 4.34
C THR A 16 -6.23 -0.62 4.47
N LYS A 17 -6.99 -1.55 5.06
CA LYS A 17 -8.45 -1.42 5.18
C LYS A 17 -8.90 -0.78 6.49
N GLU A 18 -8.13 -0.98 7.56
CA GLU A 18 -8.54 -0.52 8.89
C GLU A 18 -7.61 0.54 9.46
N VAL A 19 -6.32 0.24 9.56
CA VAL A 19 -5.37 1.09 10.29
C VAL A 19 -5.12 2.41 9.58
N LEU A 20 -4.70 2.36 8.31
CA LEU A 20 -4.37 3.58 7.58
C LEU A 20 -5.59 4.47 7.34
N PRO A 21 -6.77 3.93 6.95
CA PRO A 21 -7.94 4.78 6.84
C PRO A 21 -8.36 5.42 8.17
N ALA A 22 -8.22 4.71 9.29
CA ALA A 22 -8.52 5.27 10.60
C ALA A 22 -7.61 6.43 10.93
N LEU A 23 -6.32 6.29 10.65
CA LEU A 23 -5.34 7.38 10.85
C LEU A 23 -5.66 8.58 9.96
N ALA A 24 -6.05 8.33 8.71
CA ALA A 24 -6.42 9.39 7.77
C ALA A 24 -7.64 10.17 8.29
N ARG A 25 -8.64 9.47 8.85
CA ARG A 25 -9.86 10.11 9.35
C ARG A 25 -9.61 10.98 10.57
N LYS A 26 -8.53 10.73 11.31
CA LYS A 26 -8.17 11.59 12.44
C LYS A 26 -7.65 12.96 11.98
N GLY A 27 -7.28 13.11 10.71
CA GLY A 27 -6.93 14.39 10.12
C GLY A 27 -5.64 15.02 10.58
N ARG A 28 -4.85 14.32 11.38
CA ARG A 28 -3.64 14.91 11.97
C ARG A 28 -2.45 14.90 11.04
N ARG A 29 -2.49 14.08 9.98
CA ARG A 29 -1.34 13.87 9.11
C ARG A 29 -1.46 14.55 7.76
N ASN A 30 -2.64 15.13 7.50
CA ASN A 30 -2.89 15.86 6.26
C ASN A 30 -2.58 15.00 5.01
N TRP A 31 -2.98 13.74 5.07
CA TRP A 31 -2.71 12.79 4.00
C TRP A 31 -3.57 13.08 2.76
N PRO A 32 -3.03 12.82 1.55
CA PRO A 32 -3.77 13.08 0.30
C PRO A 32 -4.85 12.06 0.00
N VAL A 33 -4.88 10.92 0.70
CA VAL A 33 -5.86 9.85 0.49
C VAL A 33 -6.39 9.37 1.84
N SER A 34 -7.58 8.74 1.83
CA SER A 34 -8.21 8.24 3.05
C SER A 34 -8.89 6.89 2.86
N GLU A 35 -8.99 6.40 1.63
CA GLU A 35 -9.73 5.18 1.31
C GLU A 35 -8.81 3.98 1.20
N ASP A 36 -9.34 2.79 1.53
CA ASP A 36 -8.57 1.55 1.50
C ASP A 36 -7.95 1.28 0.13
N HIS A 37 -8.73 1.43 -0.94
CA HIS A 37 -8.23 1.17 -2.29
C HIS A 37 -7.12 2.15 -2.71
N CYS A 38 -7.13 3.36 -2.18
CA CYS A 38 -6.07 4.33 -2.46
C CYS A 38 -4.77 3.92 -1.78
N PHE A 39 -4.84 3.47 -0.52
CA PHE A 39 -3.66 2.97 0.16
C PHE A 39 -3.11 1.73 -0.53
N GLN A 40 -3.99 0.81 -0.94
CA GLN A 40 -3.55 -0.41 -1.63
C GLN A 40 -2.87 -0.07 -2.95
N ARG A 41 -3.41 0.86 -3.72
CA ARG A 41 -2.78 1.33 -4.95
C ARG A 41 -1.35 1.82 -4.71
N ILE A 42 -1.19 2.71 -3.73
CA ILE A 42 0.12 3.30 -3.43
C ILE A 42 1.11 2.23 -3.01
N ILE A 43 0.71 1.36 -2.07
CA ILE A 43 1.57 0.31 -1.56
C ILE A 43 2.00 -0.64 -2.68
N LEU A 44 1.03 -1.13 -3.46
CA LEU A 44 1.30 -2.11 -4.51
C LEU A 44 2.15 -1.53 -5.64
N ASP A 45 1.87 -0.29 -6.04
CA ASP A 45 2.69 0.37 -7.07
C ASP A 45 4.14 0.48 -6.60
N HIS A 46 4.37 0.81 -5.33
CA HIS A 46 5.73 0.94 -4.82
C HIS A 46 6.46 -0.40 -4.70
N ILE A 47 5.76 -1.49 -4.32
CA ILE A 47 6.43 -2.80 -4.29
C ILE A 47 6.75 -3.29 -5.69
N CYS A 48 5.97 -2.95 -6.68
CA CYS A 48 6.22 -3.34 -8.07
C CYS A 48 7.16 -2.39 -8.81
N GLY A 49 7.33 -1.19 -8.29
CA GLY A 49 8.15 -0.16 -8.95
C GLY A 49 7.48 0.45 -10.17
N SER A 50 6.18 0.25 -10.35
CA SER A 50 5.36 0.79 -11.42
C SER A 50 3.90 0.46 -11.13
N VAL A 51 3.02 0.59 -12.11
CA VAL A 51 1.60 0.27 -11.97
C VAL A 51 1.45 -1.23 -11.66
N TRP A 52 0.87 -1.56 -10.50
CA TRP A 52 0.90 -2.92 -9.97
C TRP A 52 0.22 -3.95 -10.88
N TYR A 53 -0.87 -3.60 -11.55
CA TYR A 53 -1.62 -4.58 -12.35
C TYR A 53 -0.89 -5.00 -13.64
N GLU A 54 0.28 -4.43 -13.92
CA GLU A 54 1.16 -4.90 -14.98
C GLU A 54 2.02 -6.07 -14.51
N TYR A 55 2.08 -6.31 -13.21
CA TYR A 55 2.95 -7.33 -12.61
C TYR A 55 2.21 -8.37 -11.78
N LEU A 56 1.03 -8.01 -11.25
CA LEU A 56 0.26 -8.87 -10.37
C LEU A 56 -1.12 -9.11 -10.95
N ASP A 57 -1.61 -10.35 -10.84
CA ASP A 57 -2.97 -10.68 -11.22
C ASP A 57 -3.97 -10.11 -10.21
N ARG A 58 -5.20 -9.96 -10.63
CA ARG A 58 -6.29 -9.50 -9.75
C ARG A 58 -6.99 -10.68 -9.10
N PRO A 59 -7.33 -10.61 -7.84
CA PRO A 59 -7.00 -9.51 -6.92
C PRO A 59 -5.53 -9.61 -6.47
N ALA A 60 -4.88 -8.45 -6.35
CA ALA A 60 -3.44 -8.38 -6.09
C ALA A 60 -3.01 -9.17 -4.86
N TYR A 61 -3.81 -9.12 -3.78
CA TYR A 61 -3.42 -9.76 -2.52
C TYR A 61 -3.24 -11.28 -2.65
N LYS A 62 -3.89 -11.90 -3.64
CA LYS A 62 -3.74 -13.34 -3.90
C LYS A 62 -2.47 -13.67 -4.70
N SER A 63 -1.87 -12.67 -5.32
CA SER A 63 -0.70 -12.85 -6.19
C SER A 63 0.61 -12.47 -5.51
N LEU A 64 0.57 -11.96 -4.28
CA LEU A 64 1.78 -11.50 -3.59
C LEU A 64 2.64 -12.69 -3.17
N THR A 65 3.94 -12.60 -3.48
CA THR A 65 4.93 -13.52 -2.92
C THR A 65 5.17 -13.14 -1.46
N LYS A 66 5.86 -14.03 -0.72
CA LYS A 66 6.24 -13.74 0.66
C LYS A 66 7.05 -12.45 0.76
N ASP A 67 8.04 -12.27 -0.11
CA ASP A 67 8.87 -11.08 -0.12
C ASP A 67 8.03 -9.82 -0.38
N GLN A 68 7.16 -9.88 -1.38
CA GLN A 68 6.28 -8.76 -1.69
C GLN A 68 5.36 -8.42 -0.52
N ALA A 69 4.79 -9.44 0.12
CA ALA A 69 3.91 -9.25 1.28
C ALA A 69 4.68 -8.63 2.45
N GLN A 70 5.91 -9.07 2.71
CA GLN A 70 6.75 -8.47 3.75
C GLN A 70 7.01 -6.99 3.47
N ARG A 71 7.36 -6.67 2.25
CA ARG A 71 7.63 -5.28 1.84
C ARG A 71 6.37 -4.42 1.94
N ALA A 72 5.22 -4.99 1.60
CA ALA A 72 3.95 -4.27 1.71
C ALA A 72 3.62 -3.94 3.17
N VAL A 73 3.76 -4.92 4.06
CA VAL A 73 3.53 -4.71 5.50
C VAL A 73 4.50 -3.65 6.05
N LYS A 74 5.77 -3.78 5.71
CA LYS A 74 6.79 -2.83 6.16
C LYS A 74 6.48 -1.41 5.71
N LEU A 75 6.09 -1.25 4.45
CA LEU A 75 5.76 0.07 3.92
C LEU A 75 4.53 0.66 4.63
N CYS A 76 3.50 -0.16 4.86
CA CYS A 76 2.33 0.28 5.61
C CYS A 76 2.69 0.75 7.01
N GLU A 77 3.55 -0.01 7.70
CA GLU A 77 3.99 0.35 9.05
C GLU A 77 4.81 1.63 9.05
N ASP A 78 5.69 1.79 8.06
CA ASP A 78 6.49 3.01 7.94
C ASP A 78 5.62 4.24 7.72
N ILE A 79 4.56 4.10 6.92
CA ILE A 79 3.59 5.18 6.71
C ILE A 79 2.86 5.49 8.03
N ALA A 80 2.38 4.45 8.70
CA ALA A 80 1.63 4.60 9.94
C ALA A 80 2.46 5.28 11.02
N ASN A 81 3.76 4.98 11.07
CA ASN A 81 4.67 5.52 12.07
C ASN A 81 5.34 6.85 11.66
N GLY A 82 5.01 7.36 10.49
CA GLY A 82 5.56 8.64 10.03
C GLY A 82 6.96 8.55 9.45
N HIS A 83 7.46 7.35 9.17
CA HIS A 83 8.80 7.15 8.61
C HIS A 83 8.84 7.32 7.09
N LYS A 84 7.69 7.38 6.44
CA LYS A 84 7.57 7.60 5.00
C LYS A 84 6.56 8.70 4.72
N ASP A 85 6.85 9.54 3.76
CA ASP A 85 5.99 10.64 3.36
C ASP A 85 4.95 10.13 2.36
N LEU A 86 3.71 9.97 2.81
CA LEU A 86 2.64 9.43 1.97
C LEU A 86 2.35 10.33 0.76
N GLN A 87 2.51 11.64 0.89
CA GLN A 87 2.31 12.54 -0.25
C GLN A 87 3.28 12.22 -1.39
N LYS A 88 4.55 11.99 -1.05
CA LYS A 88 5.57 11.64 -2.05
C LYS A 88 5.29 10.28 -2.66
N LEU A 89 4.87 9.31 -1.85
CA LEU A 89 4.54 7.97 -2.34
C LEU A 89 3.34 8.04 -3.29
N ASN A 90 2.32 8.79 -2.92
CA ASN A 90 1.13 8.98 -3.75
C ASN A 90 1.49 9.65 -5.07
N GLN A 91 2.30 10.70 -5.01
CA GLN A 91 2.73 11.43 -6.19
C GLN A 91 3.48 10.52 -7.17
N GLN A 92 4.41 9.71 -6.65
CA GLN A 92 5.15 8.76 -7.48
C GLN A 92 4.23 7.74 -8.14
N SER A 93 3.27 7.21 -7.40
CA SER A 93 2.27 6.28 -7.93
C SER A 93 1.51 6.92 -9.09
N LEU A 94 1.07 8.16 -8.92
CA LEU A 94 0.35 8.89 -9.97
C LEU A 94 1.21 9.17 -11.19
N ILE A 95 2.50 9.47 -10.98
CA ILE A 95 3.46 9.67 -12.08
C ILE A 95 3.55 8.39 -12.92
N TRP A 96 3.72 7.24 -12.28
CA TRP A 96 3.77 5.96 -13.00
C TRP A 96 2.52 5.72 -13.83
N ARG A 97 1.37 6.21 -13.36
CA ARG A 97 0.08 6.05 -14.04
C ARG A 97 -0.18 7.14 -15.08
N GLY A 98 0.76 8.09 -15.25
CA GLY A 98 0.62 9.18 -16.19
C GLY A 98 -0.41 10.22 -15.75
N LYS A 99 -0.68 10.33 -14.45
CA LYS A 99 -1.71 11.22 -13.90
C LYS A 99 -1.15 12.38 -13.11
N HIS A 100 0.13 12.64 -13.24
CA HIS A 100 0.76 13.76 -12.53
C HIS A 100 0.49 15.07 -13.27
N ARG A 101 0.61 16.16 -12.54
CA ARG A 101 0.54 17.51 -13.07
C ARG A 101 1.75 18.29 -12.60
#